data_f9709d8bdcf8cc589a73f70f471900b7
#
_entry.id   f9709d8bdcf8cc589a73f70f471900b7
#
_cell.length_a   1.000
_cell.length_b   1.000
_cell.length_c   1.000
_cell.angle_alpha   90.00
_cell.angle_beta   90.00
_cell.angle_gamma   90.00
#
_symmetry.space_group_name_H-M   'P 1'
#
loop_
_entity.id
_entity.type
_entity.pdbx_description
1 polymer ?
#
loop_
_entity_poly.entity_id
_entity_poly.type
_entity_poly.pdbx_seq_one_letter_code
_entity_poly.pdbx_strand_id
1 'polypeptide(L)'
;MTSSSVLVINSGSSSIKYQLVDPETGDAIAKGLVERIGDPMGFIKHVYGDAVTEEELPVPDHTVGMREVLRLFDTEGPSLAEAGILAVGHRVVQGGRYFDGPALITDEVRNLIEELCPLAPLHNPAHLKGIDVARELMPDVPHVAVFDTAFFQQLPARSALYALETETAEKYSVRRYGAHGTSHQFVSQEIAKLEGRDDLKQIVLHLGNGASVSAVKNGKPIDTSMGLTPLEGLMMGTRTGDIDPAVVFHLQRVAGMSVDEVDTLFNKKSGMKGMTGESDMRSVWDMIHNDDDPEAQQRARTAMDVYINRLLKYVGSYTAELGGLDVITFTAGIGENDAAVRRELAEALAPFGVKIDVEANQVRSGEPRVVSTPDSAVTIYVFPTNEELAIARQALTFA
;
A
#
# COMPACT_ATOMS: atom_id res chain seq x y z
N MET A 1 8.44 -8.33 -32.93
CA MET A 1 7.41 -8.84 -32.01
C MET A 1 6.74 -7.61 -31.46
N THR A 2 5.44 -7.45 -31.65
CA THR A 2 4.68 -6.37 -31.00
C THR A 2 4.78 -6.62 -29.51
N SER A 3 5.47 -5.74 -28.79
CA SER A 3 5.60 -5.78 -27.34
C SER A 3 4.19 -5.60 -26.76
N SER A 4 3.69 -6.60 -26.07
CA SER A 4 2.43 -6.49 -25.32
C SER A 4 2.70 -5.74 -24.02
N SER A 5 2.01 -4.64 -23.76
CA SER A 5 2.23 -3.84 -22.56
C SER A 5 0.92 -3.43 -21.89
N VAL A 6 0.99 -3.06 -20.63
CA VAL A 6 -0.12 -2.51 -19.85
C VAL A 6 0.30 -1.17 -19.26
N LEU A 7 -0.52 -0.15 -19.49
CA LEU A 7 -0.32 1.14 -18.80
C LEU A 7 -1.02 1.09 -17.43
N VAL A 8 -0.24 1.22 -16.38
CA VAL A 8 -0.76 1.28 -15.00
C VAL A 8 -0.79 2.73 -14.54
N ILE A 9 -1.93 3.15 -14.00
CA ILE A 9 -2.18 4.52 -13.52
C ILE A 9 -2.61 4.49 -12.06
N ASN A 10 -1.96 5.32 -11.25
CA ASN A 10 -2.34 5.56 -9.87
C ASN A 10 -2.50 7.08 -9.65
N SER A 11 -3.75 7.54 -9.64
CA SER A 11 -4.10 8.96 -9.46
C SER A 11 -4.34 9.29 -8.00
N GLY A 12 -3.49 10.15 -7.43
CA GLY A 12 -3.70 10.76 -6.11
C GLY A 12 -4.38 12.11 -6.22
N SER A 13 -4.67 12.76 -5.07
CA SER A 13 -5.35 14.07 -5.01
C SER A 13 -4.57 15.19 -5.73
N SER A 14 -3.25 15.15 -5.68
CA SER A 14 -2.35 16.14 -6.29
C SER A 14 -1.24 15.51 -7.13
N SER A 15 -1.39 14.24 -7.53
CA SER A 15 -0.37 13.52 -8.29
C SER A 15 -0.96 12.44 -9.19
N ILE A 16 -0.23 12.10 -10.25
CA ILE A 16 -0.47 10.92 -11.08
C ILE A 16 0.84 10.17 -11.18
N LYS A 17 0.88 8.91 -10.76
CA LYS A 17 1.98 7.99 -11.03
C LYS A 17 1.56 7.04 -12.12
N TYR A 18 2.46 6.77 -13.04
CA TYR A 18 2.20 5.85 -14.14
C TYR A 18 3.40 4.99 -14.47
N GLN A 19 3.12 3.82 -15.00
CA GLN A 19 4.14 2.89 -15.46
C GLN A 19 3.60 2.08 -16.64
N LEU A 20 4.37 2.03 -17.73
CA LEU A 20 4.15 1.08 -18.82
C LEU A 20 4.93 -0.18 -18.49
N VAL A 21 4.21 -1.28 -18.28
CA VAL A 21 4.74 -2.54 -17.76
C VAL A 21 4.71 -3.60 -18.84
N ASP A 22 5.80 -4.34 -18.99
CA ASP A 22 5.80 -5.64 -19.65
C ASP A 22 5.23 -6.67 -18.65
N PRO A 23 4.05 -7.24 -18.91
CA PRO A 23 3.39 -8.12 -17.94
C PRO A 23 4.01 -9.52 -17.84
N GLU A 24 4.85 -9.91 -18.81
CA GLU A 24 5.56 -11.20 -18.79
C GLU A 24 6.81 -11.11 -17.91
N THR A 25 7.65 -10.10 -18.14
CA THR A 25 8.91 -9.93 -17.42
C THR A 25 8.73 -9.16 -16.10
N GLY A 26 7.73 -8.28 -16.03
CA GLY A 26 7.53 -7.35 -14.92
C GLY A 26 8.37 -6.08 -15.03
N ASP A 27 9.09 -5.90 -16.14
CA ASP A 27 9.92 -4.73 -16.35
C ASP A 27 9.10 -3.47 -16.62
N ALA A 28 9.54 -2.37 -16.04
CA ALA A 28 9.03 -1.05 -16.37
C ALA A 28 9.64 -0.60 -17.69
N ILE A 29 8.89 -0.63 -18.79
CA ILE A 29 9.31 -0.12 -20.09
C ILE A 29 9.52 1.39 -19.99
N ALA A 30 8.54 2.10 -19.41
CA ALA A 30 8.64 3.53 -19.08
C ALA A 30 7.87 3.80 -17.78
N LYS A 31 8.28 4.83 -17.05
CA LYS A 31 7.60 5.24 -15.81
C LYS A 31 7.69 6.73 -15.61
N GLY A 32 6.76 7.27 -14.83
CA GLY A 32 6.82 8.68 -14.50
C GLY A 32 5.80 9.08 -13.44
N LEU A 33 5.86 10.36 -13.14
CA LEU A 33 4.96 10.98 -12.18
C LEU A 33 4.65 12.43 -12.58
N VAL A 34 3.47 12.86 -12.20
CA VAL A 34 3.06 14.26 -12.18
C VAL A 34 2.77 14.61 -10.74
N GLU A 35 3.35 15.68 -10.23
CA GLU A 35 3.16 16.12 -8.85
C GLU A 35 2.73 17.59 -8.78
N ARG A 36 2.22 18.01 -7.63
CA ARG A 36 1.76 19.38 -7.38
C ARG A 36 0.64 19.81 -8.35
N ILE A 37 -0.26 18.86 -8.69
CA ILE A 37 -1.45 19.17 -9.50
C ILE A 37 -2.34 20.12 -8.70
N GLY A 38 -2.73 21.24 -9.34
CA GLY A 38 -3.51 22.31 -8.71
C GLY A 38 -2.68 23.43 -8.08
N ASP A 39 -1.37 23.23 -7.93
CA ASP A 39 -0.44 24.29 -7.52
C ASP A 39 -0.08 25.19 -8.72
N PRO A 40 0.46 26.40 -8.48
CA PRO A 40 0.87 27.32 -9.56
C PRO A 40 1.85 26.69 -10.56
N MET A 41 2.74 25.81 -10.07
CA MET A 41 3.69 25.05 -10.87
C MET A 41 3.67 23.58 -10.45
N GLY A 42 3.31 22.70 -11.38
CA GLY A 42 3.44 21.27 -11.26
C GLY A 42 4.87 20.81 -11.59
N PHE A 43 5.16 19.56 -11.27
CA PHE A 43 6.40 18.90 -11.62
C PHE A 43 6.08 17.60 -12.35
N ILE A 44 6.75 17.35 -13.47
CA ILE A 44 6.57 16.13 -14.24
C ILE A 44 7.93 15.47 -14.42
N LYS A 45 7.97 14.16 -14.24
CA LYS A 45 9.13 13.30 -14.50
C LYS A 45 8.72 12.12 -15.35
N HIS A 46 9.47 11.88 -16.42
CA HIS A 46 9.32 10.71 -17.28
C HIS A 46 10.67 10.01 -17.44
N VAL A 47 10.66 8.69 -17.39
CA VAL A 47 11.86 7.85 -17.52
C VAL A 47 11.59 6.80 -18.58
N TYR A 48 12.41 6.75 -19.61
CA TYR A 48 12.40 5.73 -20.65
C TYR A 48 13.84 5.28 -20.96
N GLY A 49 14.15 4.01 -20.68
CA GLY A 49 15.51 3.51 -20.70
C GLY A 49 16.42 4.31 -19.74
N ASP A 50 17.52 4.83 -20.26
CA ASP A 50 18.44 5.69 -19.50
C ASP A 50 18.07 7.19 -19.55
N ALA A 51 17.08 7.56 -20.36
CA ALA A 51 16.63 8.94 -20.49
C ALA A 51 15.72 9.35 -19.36
N VAL A 52 15.97 10.51 -18.77
CA VAL A 52 15.14 11.13 -17.74
C VAL A 52 14.77 12.52 -18.19
N THR A 53 13.47 12.78 -18.34
CA THR A 53 12.92 14.11 -18.65
C THR A 53 12.22 14.64 -17.42
N GLU A 54 12.58 15.85 -16.99
CA GLU A 54 11.98 16.56 -15.87
C GLU A 54 11.54 17.93 -16.34
N GLU A 55 10.28 18.29 -16.07
CA GLU A 55 9.69 19.56 -16.48
C GLU A 55 8.92 20.20 -15.31
N GLU A 56 9.00 21.53 -15.19
CA GLU A 56 8.12 22.32 -14.33
C GLU A 56 7.22 23.18 -15.20
N LEU A 57 5.90 22.96 -15.08
CA LEU A 57 4.89 23.68 -15.86
C LEU A 57 3.56 23.76 -15.07
N PRO A 58 2.66 24.69 -15.41
CA PRO A 58 1.35 24.73 -14.79
C PRO A 58 0.55 23.46 -15.09
N VAL A 59 0.14 22.75 -14.04
CA VAL A 59 -0.74 21.57 -14.11
C VAL A 59 -1.97 21.85 -13.23
N PRO A 60 -2.97 22.58 -13.75
CA PRO A 60 -4.12 23.03 -13.00
C PRO A 60 -5.04 21.88 -12.54
N ASP A 61 -5.06 20.77 -13.28
CA ASP A 61 -5.91 19.62 -13.00
C ASP A 61 -5.36 18.32 -13.58
N HIS A 62 -6.02 17.21 -13.25
CA HIS A 62 -5.65 15.88 -13.71
C HIS A 62 -5.76 15.70 -15.23
N THR A 63 -6.64 16.47 -15.89
CA THR A 63 -6.80 16.39 -17.35
C THR A 63 -5.54 16.91 -18.03
N VAL A 64 -5.03 18.06 -17.58
CA VAL A 64 -3.77 18.60 -18.09
C VAL A 64 -2.63 17.66 -17.73
N GLY A 65 -2.56 17.17 -16.47
CA GLY A 65 -1.54 16.22 -16.07
C GLY A 65 -1.49 14.96 -16.95
N MET A 66 -2.65 14.36 -17.25
CA MET A 66 -2.70 13.16 -18.09
C MET A 66 -2.35 13.47 -19.55
N ARG A 67 -2.74 14.62 -20.09
CA ARG A 67 -2.34 15.03 -21.44
C ARG A 67 -0.82 15.20 -21.55
N GLU A 68 -0.20 15.75 -20.53
CA GLU A 68 1.27 15.86 -20.47
C GLU A 68 1.96 14.49 -20.38
N VAL A 69 1.38 13.54 -19.63
CA VAL A 69 1.85 12.15 -19.63
C VAL A 69 1.83 11.57 -21.04
N LEU A 70 0.70 11.71 -21.77
CA LEU A 70 0.59 11.21 -23.15
C LEU A 70 1.55 11.92 -24.09
N ARG A 71 1.73 13.26 -23.96
CA ARG A 71 2.72 14.01 -24.73
C ARG A 71 4.13 13.46 -24.54
N LEU A 72 4.52 13.15 -23.30
CA LEU A 72 5.84 12.60 -23.01
C LEU A 72 6.04 11.21 -23.61
N PHE A 73 5.02 10.37 -23.61
CA PHE A 73 5.07 9.12 -24.35
C PHE A 73 5.29 9.33 -25.85
N ASP A 74 4.67 10.36 -26.45
CA ASP A 74 4.81 10.64 -27.87
C ASP A 74 6.17 11.31 -28.22
N THR A 75 6.73 12.14 -27.32
CA THR A 75 7.94 12.93 -27.62
C THR A 75 9.23 12.27 -27.11
N GLU A 76 9.17 11.63 -25.96
CA GLU A 76 10.33 11.02 -25.28
C GLU A 76 10.30 9.47 -25.36
N GLY A 77 9.13 8.91 -25.68
CA GLY A 77 8.93 7.49 -25.91
C GLY A 77 8.64 6.63 -24.67
N PRO A 78 8.30 5.36 -24.88
CA PRO A 78 7.93 4.79 -26.18
C PRO A 78 6.55 5.31 -26.65
N SER A 79 6.33 5.46 -27.95
CA SER A 79 4.99 5.79 -28.47
C SER A 79 3.98 4.72 -28.01
N LEU A 80 2.90 5.16 -27.38
CA LEU A 80 1.87 4.24 -26.88
C LEU A 80 1.21 3.43 -28.00
N ALA A 81 1.12 4.02 -29.20
CA ALA A 81 0.59 3.33 -30.38
C ALA A 81 1.50 2.16 -30.84
N GLU A 82 2.83 2.32 -30.67
CA GLU A 82 3.82 1.30 -31.03
C GLU A 82 4.07 0.30 -29.89
N ALA A 83 3.82 0.71 -28.64
CA ALA A 83 4.02 -0.10 -27.44
C ALA A 83 3.01 -1.25 -27.30
N GLY A 84 1.97 -1.31 -28.15
CA GLY A 84 1.00 -2.40 -28.15
C GLY A 84 0.25 -2.53 -26.83
N ILE A 85 -0.33 -1.40 -26.34
CA ILE A 85 -1.06 -1.38 -25.10
C ILE A 85 -2.30 -2.28 -25.20
N LEU A 86 -2.37 -3.29 -24.34
CA LEU A 86 -3.48 -4.24 -24.28
C LEU A 86 -4.58 -3.77 -23.32
N ALA A 87 -4.21 -3.07 -22.24
CA ALA A 87 -5.14 -2.56 -21.25
C ALA A 87 -4.55 -1.37 -20.48
N VAL A 88 -5.41 -0.57 -19.85
CA VAL A 88 -5.05 0.42 -18.85
C VAL A 88 -5.54 -0.07 -17.49
N GLY A 89 -4.62 -0.34 -16.57
CA GLY A 89 -4.91 -0.74 -15.19
C GLY A 89 -4.97 0.49 -14.28
N HIS A 90 -6.05 0.65 -13.54
CA HIS A 90 -6.24 1.74 -12.58
C HIS A 90 -6.25 1.19 -11.17
N ARG A 91 -5.38 1.71 -10.31
CA ARG A 91 -5.48 1.46 -8.88
C ARG A 91 -6.67 2.21 -8.30
N VAL A 92 -7.50 1.50 -7.53
CA VAL A 92 -8.61 2.07 -6.75
C VAL A 92 -8.49 1.58 -5.32
N VAL A 93 -8.50 2.48 -4.34
CA VAL A 93 -8.31 2.08 -2.94
C VAL A 93 -9.52 1.30 -2.43
N GLN A 94 -10.73 1.82 -2.59
CA GLN A 94 -11.92 1.23 -1.97
C GLN A 94 -12.88 0.63 -3.01
N GLY A 95 -13.05 -0.70 -2.93
CA GLY A 95 -14.00 -1.47 -3.75
C GLY A 95 -15.32 -1.80 -3.04
N GLY A 96 -15.46 -1.44 -1.76
CA GLY A 96 -16.67 -1.69 -0.99
C GLY A 96 -17.00 -3.17 -0.91
N ARG A 97 -18.30 -3.46 -0.94
CA ARG A 97 -18.84 -4.83 -1.03
C ARG A 97 -19.06 -5.30 -2.47
N TYR A 98 -18.81 -4.42 -3.44
CA TYR A 98 -19.14 -4.66 -4.84
C TYR A 98 -18.06 -5.43 -5.59
N PHE A 99 -16.78 -5.26 -5.19
CA PHE A 99 -15.65 -5.78 -5.96
C PHE A 99 -14.77 -6.71 -5.12
N ASP A 100 -14.72 -7.97 -5.51
CA ASP A 100 -13.86 -9.03 -4.94
C ASP A 100 -12.69 -9.41 -5.86
N GLY A 101 -12.53 -8.66 -6.96
CA GLY A 101 -11.47 -8.79 -7.96
C GLY A 101 -11.40 -7.55 -8.84
N PRO A 102 -10.58 -7.60 -9.91
CA PRO A 102 -10.50 -6.53 -10.90
C PRO A 102 -11.82 -6.45 -11.69
N ALA A 103 -12.13 -5.25 -12.21
CA ALA A 103 -13.36 -5.02 -12.98
C ALA A 103 -13.09 -4.14 -14.22
N LEU A 104 -13.65 -4.54 -15.37
CA LEU A 104 -13.68 -3.69 -16.56
C LEU A 104 -14.52 -2.45 -16.27
N ILE A 105 -13.97 -1.26 -16.49
CA ILE A 105 -14.63 0.00 -16.17
C ILE A 105 -15.67 0.35 -17.23
N THR A 106 -16.88 -0.14 -17.01
CA THR A 106 -18.10 0.33 -17.69
C THR A 106 -18.64 1.56 -16.96
N ASP A 107 -19.67 2.19 -17.50
CA ASP A 107 -20.34 3.30 -16.81
C ASP A 107 -21.00 2.86 -15.50
N GLU A 108 -21.48 1.61 -15.42
CA GLU A 108 -21.99 1.01 -14.18
C GLU A 108 -20.89 0.88 -13.13
N VAL A 109 -19.75 0.30 -13.49
CA VAL A 109 -18.59 0.16 -12.58
C VAL A 109 -18.08 1.52 -12.12
N ARG A 110 -17.99 2.49 -13.04
CA ARG A 110 -17.62 3.88 -12.75
C ARG A 110 -18.55 4.49 -11.69
N ASN A 111 -19.86 4.31 -11.84
CA ASN A 111 -20.86 4.84 -10.90
C ASN A 111 -20.78 4.15 -9.53
N LEU A 112 -20.52 2.83 -9.49
CA LEU A 112 -20.29 2.13 -8.23
C LEU A 112 -19.04 2.65 -7.50
N ILE A 113 -17.95 2.96 -8.23
CA ILE A 113 -16.75 3.59 -7.62
C ILE A 113 -17.11 4.97 -7.06
N GLU A 114 -17.96 5.74 -7.72
CA GLU A 114 -18.44 7.04 -7.23
C GLU A 114 -19.25 6.91 -5.94
N GLU A 115 -20.15 5.93 -5.85
CA GLU A 115 -20.92 5.61 -4.63
C GLU A 115 -20.01 5.25 -3.44
N LEU A 116 -18.81 4.72 -3.71
CA LEU A 116 -17.83 4.34 -2.68
C LEU A 116 -16.94 5.51 -2.22
N CYS A 117 -17.02 6.69 -2.84
CA CYS A 117 -16.24 7.86 -2.42
C CYS A 117 -16.39 8.22 -0.92
N PRO A 118 -17.58 8.11 -0.28
CA PRO A 118 -17.70 8.36 1.14
C PRO A 118 -16.91 7.40 2.05
N LEU A 119 -16.59 6.17 1.59
CA LEU A 119 -15.77 5.22 2.33
C LEU A 119 -14.26 5.50 2.20
N ALA A 120 -13.84 6.20 1.16
CA ALA A 120 -12.45 6.60 0.93
C ALA A 120 -12.35 8.03 0.40
N PRO A 121 -12.79 9.04 1.16
CA PRO A 121 -12.93 10.42 0.68
C PRO A 121 -11.60 11.06 0.28
N LEU A 122 -10.48 10.58 0.81
CA LEU A 122 -9.13 11.06 0.49
C LEU A 122 -8.53 10.40 -0.78
N HIS A 123 -9.15 9.33 -1.32
CA HIS A 123 -8.57 8.51 -2.38
C HIS A 123 -9.49 8.33 -3.58
N ASN A 124 -10.68 7.73 -3.40
CA ASN A 124 -11.55 7.35 -4.51
C ASN A 124 -11.96 8.51 -5.42
N PRO A 125 -12.25 9.75 -4.94
CA PRO A 125 -12.55 10.86 -5.85
C PRO A 125 -11.42 11.17 -6.83
N ALA A 126 -10.17 11.09 -6.38
CA ALA A 126 -9.00 11.33 -7.23
C ALA A 126 -8.79 10.18 -8.25
N HIS A 127 -8.98 8.93 -7.79
CA HIS A 127 -8.91 7.77 -8.69
C HIS A 127 -9.98 7.86 -9.78
N LEU A 128 -11.22 8.19 -9.40
CA LEU A 128 -12.34 8.34 -10.36
C LEU A 128 -12.04 9.41 -11.40
N LYS A 129 -11.51 10.56 -10.97
CA LYS A 129 -11.12 11.63 -11.90
C LYS A 129 -10.02 11.15 -12.87
N GLY A 130 -9.03 10.42 -12.41
CA GLY A 130 -8.00 9.83 -13.27
C GLY A 130 -8.56 8.81 -14.25
N ILE A 131 -9.50 7.98 -13.82
CA ILE A 131 -10.22 7.02 -14.66
C ILE A 131 -11.00 7.74 -15.77
N ASP A 132 -11.81 8.74 -15.40
CA ASP A 132 -12.65 9.47 -16.37
C ASP A 132 -11.78 10.12 -17.46
N VAL A 133 -10.68 10.76 -17.05
CA VAL A 133 -9.76 11.40 -18.00
C VAL A 133 -9.04 10.38 -18.89
N ALA A 134 -8.57 9.27 -18.33
CA ALA A 134 -7.88 8.25 -19.10
C ALA A 134 -8.81 7.58 -20.11
N ARG A 135 -10.07 7.30 -19.74
CA ARG A 135 -11.08 6.75 -20.65
C ARG A 135 -11.44 7.71 -21.80
N GLU A 136 -11.47 9.02 -21.52
CA GLU A 136 -11.70 10.03 -22.55
C GLU A 136 -10.53 10.09 -23.56
N LEU A 137 -9.29 9.99 -23.07
CA LEU A 137 -8.09 10.14 -23.89
C LEU A 137 -7.67 8.85 -24.61
N MET A 138 -8.06 7.69 -24.10
CA MET A 138 -7.72 6.36 -24.64
C MET A 138 -8.98 5.47 -24.77
N PRO A 139 -10.00 5.87 -25.55
CA PRO A 139 -11.29 5.19 -25.58
C PRO A 139 -11.26 3.79 -26.21
N ASP A 140 -10.27 3.49 -27.03
CA ASP A 140 -10.16 2.24 -27.77
C ASP A 140 -9.43 1.12 -26.99
N VAL A 141 -8.95 1.41 -25.79
CA VAL A 141 -8.23 0.44 -24.94
C VAL A 141 -9.11 0.08 -23.73
N PRO A 142 -9.20 -1.21 -23.32
CA PRO A 142 -9.93 -1.57 -22.12
C PRO A 142 -9.30 -0.96 -20.86
N HIS A 143 -10.15 -0.33 -20.04
CA HIS A 143 -9.77 0.23 -18.75
C HIS A 143 -10.25 -0.69 -17.63
N VAL A 144 -9.36 -1.07 -16.71
CA VAL A 144 -9.63 -2.03 -15.64
C VAL A 144 -9.32 -1.42 -14.27
N ALA A 145 -10.29 -1.45 -13.37
CA ALA A 145 -10.09 -1.07 -11.98
C ALA A 145 -9.55 -2.26 -11.19
N VAL A 146 -8.48 -2.04 -10.43
CA VAL A 146 -7.90 -3.00 -9.49
C VAL A 146 -7.99 -2.41 -8.08
N PHE A 147 -8.69 -3.12 -7.20
CA PHE A 147 -9.07 -2.59 -5.90
C PHE A 147 -8.15 -3.09 -4.79
N ASP A 148 -7.61 -2.18 -3.97
CA ASP A 148 -6.79 -2.53 -2.81
C ASP A 148 -7.53 -3.36 -1.76
N THR A 149 -8.86 -3.26 -1.72
CA THR A 149 -9.70 -4.02 -0.78
C THR A 149 -10.16 -5.37 -1.32
N ALA A 150 -9.99 -5.66 -2.62
CA ALA A 150 -10.57 -6.84 -3.25
C ALA A 150 -10.06 -8.16 -2.64
N PHE A 151 -8.76 -8.27 -2.39
CA PHE A 151 -8.18 -9.46 -1.74
C PHE A 151 -8.85 -9.78 -0.41
N PHE A 152 -9.18 -8.76 0.37
CA PHE A 152 -9.78 -8.89 1.70
C PHE A 152 -11.30 -9.07 1.71
N GLN A 153 -11.97 -9.08 0.54
CA GLN A 153 -13.39 -9.44 0.49
C GLN A 153 -13.63 -10.90 0.92
N GLN A 154 -12.60 -11.75 0.82
CA GLN A 154 -12.63 -13.15 1.25
C GLN A 154 -12.41 -13.34 2.76
N LEU A 155 -12.23 -12.27 3.54
CA LEU A 155 -12.08 -12.38 4.99
C LEU A 155 -13.28 -13.12 5.62
N PRO A 156 -13.04 -14.06 6.54
CA PRO A 156 -14.10 -14.70 7.29
C PRO A 156 -14.87 -13.67 8.12
N ALA A 157 -16.17 -13.89 8.33
CA ALA A 157 -17.03 -12.95 9.04
C ALA A 157 -16.48 -12.52 10.41
N ARG A 158 -15.85 -13.46 11.15
CA ARG A 158 -15.23 -13.17 12.46
C ARG A 158 -14.13 -12.11 12.42
N SER A 159 -13.44 -11.96 11.29
CA SER A 159 -12.38 -10.96 11.08
C SER A 159 -12.89 -9.71 10.36
N ALA A 160 -13.92 -9.88 9.51
CA ALA A 160 -14.49 -8.81 8.72
C ALA A 160 -15.47 -7.91 9.50
N LEU A 161 -16.15 -8.43 10.51
CA LEU A 161 -17.19 -7.70 11.22
C LEU A 161 -16.68 -7.09 12.52
N TYR A 162 -17.10 -5.86 12.79
CA TYR A 162 -16.96 -5.25 14.10
C TYR A 162 -18.12 -5.65 15.01
N ALA A 163 -17.89 -5.67 16.32
CA ALA A 163 -18.94 -5.90 17.32
C ALA A 163 -19.81 -4.64 17.52
N LEU A 164 -20.36 -4.14 16.41
CA LEU A 164 -21.29 -3.02 16.36
C LEU A 164 -22.71 -3.55 16.20
N GLU A 165 -23.73 -2.77 16.59
CA GLU A 165 -25.13 -3.10 16.30
C GLU A 165 -25.30 -3.43 14.80
N THR A 166 -25.90 -4.60 14.53
CA THR A 166 -25.96 -5.15 13.17
C THR A 166 -26.68 -4.22 12.18
N GLU A 167 -27.83 -3.66 12.58
CA GLU A 167 -28.62 -2.76 11.74
C GLU A 167 -27.82 -1.51 11.34
N THR A 168 -27.11 -0.92 12.31
CA THR A 168 -26.23 0.22 12.08
C THR A 168 -25.06 -0.14 11.16
N ALA A 169 -24.40 -1.28 11.41
CA ALA A 169 -23.27 -1.73 10.61
C ALA A 169 -23.68 -2.00 9.15
N GLU A 170 -24.82 -2.63 8.93
CA GLU A 170 -25.36 -2.91 7.60
C GLU A 170 -25.77 -1.64 6.86
N LYS A 171 -26.54 -0.76 7.53
CA LYS A 171 -27.02 0.50 6.96
C LYS A 171 -25.91 1.40 6.46
N TYR A 172 -24.79 1.46 7.19
CA TYR A 172 -23.65 2.33 6.86
C TYR A 172 -22.46 1.58 6.28
N SER A 173 -22.63 0.31 5.91
CA SER A 173 -21.59 -0.54 5.33
C SER A 173 -20.30 -0.62 6.19
N VAL A 174 -20.45 -0.60 7.51
CA VAL A 174 -19.34 -0.63 8.46
C VAL A 174 -18.83 -2.06 8.63
N ARG A 175 -17.63 -2.31 8.10
CA ARG A 175 -16.88 -3.56 8.27
C ARG A 175 -15.41 -3.31 8.01
N ARG A 176 -14.56 -4.29 8.30
CA ARG A 176 -13.17 -4.31 7.85
C ARG A 176 -13.12 -4.58 6.36
N TYR A 177 -12.53 -3.67 5.60
CA TYR A 177 -12.23 -3.83 4.17
C TYR A 177 -10.76 -4.12 3.92
N GLY A 178 -9.87 -3.62 4.78
CA GLY A 178 -8.44 -3.69 4.57
C GLY A 178 -7.94 -2.69 3.51
N ALA A 179 -6.65 -2.70 3.28
CA ALA A 179 -6.00 -1.98 2.18
C ALA A 179 -4.64 -2.62 1.86
N HIS A 180 -3.95 -2.15 0.81
CA HIS A 180 -2.75 -2.77 0.25
C HIS A 180 -2.96 -4.22 -0.21
N GLY A 181 -4.21 -4.61 -0.48
CA GLY A 181 -4.58 -5.99 -0.83
C GLY A 181 -3.85 -6.47 -2.08
N THR A 182 -3.64 -5.60 -3.07
CA THR A 182 -2.86 -5.91 -4.27
C THR A 182 -1.45 -6.38 -3.90
N SER A 183 -0.76 -5.66 -3.00
CA SER A 183 0.57 -6.04 -2.52
C SER A 183 0.53 -7.32 -1.67
N HIS A 184 -0.39 -7.43 -0.70
CA HIS A 184 -0.51 -8.62 0.16
C HIS A 184 -0.79 -9.89 -0.66
N GLN A 185 -1.69 -9.82 -1.64
CA GLN A 185 -2.01 -10.92 -2.54
C GLN A 185 -0.80 -11.32 -3.38
N PHE A 186 -0.17 -10.35 -4.04
CA PHE A 186 0.99 -10.57 -4.89
C PHE A 186 2.13 -11.22 -4.11
N VAL A 187 2.54 -10.62 -3.00
CA VAL A 187 3.65 -11.12 -2.18
C VAL A 187 3.37 -12.53 -1.65
N SER A 188 2.17 -12.77 -1.11
CA SER A 188 1.83 -14.10 -0.57
C SER A 188 1.80 -15.19 -1.65
N GLN A 189 1.38 -14.86 -2.86
CA GLN A 189 1.38 -15.79 -4.00
C GLN A 189 2.80 -16.08 -4.51
N GLU A 190 3.65 -15.06 -4.63
CA GLU A 190 5.03 -15.24 -5.06
C GLU A 190 5.84 -16.03 -4.02
N ILE A 191 5.63 -15.79 -2.71
CA ILE A 191 6.25 -16.59 -1.65
C ILE A 191 5.79 -18.06 -1.72
N ALA A 192 4.52 -18.34 -1.99
CA ALA A 192 4.03 -19.70 -2.16
C ALA A 192 4.72 -20.42 -3.33
N LYS A 193 4.99 -19.69 -4.43
CA LYS A 193 5.77 -20.23 -5.56
C LYS A 193 7.22 -20.51 -5.19
N LEU A 194 7.88 -19.61 -4.46
CA LEU A 194 9.27 -19.79 -4.00
C LEU A 194 9.41 -20.99 -3.05
N GLU A 195 8.44 -21.18 -2.14
CA GLU A 195 8.40 -22.31 -1.22
C GLU A 195 7.93 -23.61 -1.88
N GLY A 196 7.33 -23.54 -3.08
CA GLY A 196 6.75 -24.70 -3.78
C GLY A 196 5.57 -25.33 -3.03
N ARG A 197 4.83 -24.53 -2.22
CA ARG A 197 3.75 -24.98 -1.35
C ARG A 197 2.58 -23.99 -1.37
N ASP A 198 1.36 -24.52 -1.44
CA ASP A 198 0.12 -23.72 -1.39
C ASP A 198 -0.53 -23.73 0.02
N ASP A 199 -0.04 -24.56 0.95
CA ASP A 199 -0.62 -24.76 2.29
C ASP A 199 0.04 -23.89 3.37
N LEU A 200 0.73 -22.82 2.97
CA LEU A 200 1.47 -21.95 3.87
C LEU A 200 0.59 -21.15 4.82
N LYS A 201 1.12 -20.96 6.03
CA LYS A 201 0.67 -20.00 7.03
C LYS A 201 1.61 -18.79 6.99
N GLN A 202 1.18 -17.72 6.39
CA GLN A 202 2.01 -16.56 6.09
C GLN A 202 1.53 -15.32 6.83
N ILE A 203 2.49 -14.50 7.28
CA ILE A 203 2.25 -13.12 7.69
C ILE A 203 3.00 -12.20 6.74
N VAL A 204 2.29 -11.31 6.06
CA VAL A 204 2.87 -10.32 5.17
C VAL A 204 2.84 -8.96 5.85
N LEU A 205 4.01 -8.35 6.02
CA LEU A 205 4.24 -7.04 6.62
C LEU A 205 4.54 -6.04 5.49
N HIS A 206 3.53 -5.33 5.02
CA HIS A 206 3.68 -4.23 4.08
C HIS A 206 3.98 -2.96 4.85
N LEU A 207 5.26 -2.63 4.99
CA LEU A 207 5.74 -1.52 5.80
C LEU A 207 6.27 -0.39 4.92
N GLY A 208 5.43 0.62 4.69
CA GLY A 208 5.76 1.87 4.04
C GLY A 208 5.45 3.05 4.96
N ASN A 209 5.27 4.25 4.41
CA ASN A 209 4.72 5.37 5.17
C ASN A 209 3.28 5.09 5.65
N GLY A 210 2.44 4.46 4.81
CA GLY A 210 1.30 3.68 5.24
C GLY A 210 1.75 2.23 5.47
N ALA A 211 1.25 1.57 6.51
CA ALA A 211 1.67 0.22 6.86
C ALA A 211 0.49 -0.66 7.23
N SER A 212 0.55 -1.93 6.81
CA SER A 212 -0.43 -2.94 7.15
C SER A 212 0.21 -4.32 7.28
N VAL A 213 -0.46 -5.21 7.99
CA VAL A 213 -0.08 -6.61 8.12
C VAL A 213 -1.30 -7.49 7.80
N SER A 214 -1.08 -8.61 7.14
CA SER A 214 -2.12 -9.61 6.89
C SER A 214 -1.68 -11.01 7.32
N ALA A 215 -2.66 -11.80 7.77
CA ALA A 215 -2.56 -13.23 7.96
C ALA A 215 -3.14 -13.93 6.72
N VAL A 216 -2.34 -14.76 6.07
CA VAL A 216 -2.73 -15.49 4.86
C VAL A 216 -2.53 -16.99 5.10
N LYS A 217 -3.56 -17.79 4.84
CA LYS A 217 -3.51 -19.25 4.98
C LYS A 217 -4.03 -19.91 3.71
N ASN A 218 -3.21 -20.80 3.13
CA ASN A 218 -3.56 -21.50 1.90
C ASN A 218 -3.95 -20.52 0.77
N GLY A 219 -3.19 -19.41 0.63
CA GLY A 219 -3.44 -18.37 -0.36
C GLY A 219 -4.65 -17.46 -0.10
N LYS A 220 -5.37 -17.62 1.02
CA LYS A 220 -6.56 -16.83 1.37
C LYS A 220 -6.29 -15.93 2.58
N PRO A 221 -6.76 -14.68 2.59
CA PRO A 221 -6.63 -13.81 3.74
C PRO A 221 -7.50 -14.31 4.90
N ILE A 222 -6.92 -14.39 6.09
CA ILE A 222 -7.61 -14.75 7.34
C ILE A 222 -7.96 -13.50 8.15
N ASP A 223 -7.02 -12.55 8.19
CA ASP A 223 -7.21 -11.23 8.81
C ASP A 223 -6.27 -10.19 8.20
N THR A 224 -6.54 -8.92 8.45
CA THR A 224 -5.67 -7.80 8.09
C THR A 224 -5.82 -6.65 9.09
N SER A 225 -4.77 -5.86 9.27
CA SER A 225 -4.72 -4.82 10.30
C SER A 225 -5.50 -3.55 9.97
N MET A 226 -5.63 -3.19 8.69
CA MET A 226 -6.44 -2.03 8.30
C MET A 226 -7.92 -2.40 8.30
N GLY A 227 -8.76 -1.47 8.72
CA GLY A 227 -10.18 -1.70 9.00
C GLY A 227 -11.13 -1.16 7.95
N LEU A 228 -12.12 -0.39 8.41
CA LEU A 228 -13.05 0.36 7.55
C LEU A 228 -12.29 1.29 6.61
N THR A 229 -11.23 1.92 7.14
CA THR A 229 -10.32 2.83 6.45
C THR A 229 -8.86 2.41 6.69
N PRO A 230 -7.89 2.97 5.96
CA PRO A 230 -6.47 2.72 6.20
C PRO A 230 -5.91 3.37 7.50
N LEU A 231 -6.74 3.68 8.49
CA LEU A 231 -6.33 4.29 9.77
C LEU A 231 -6.06 3.25 10.85
N GLU A 232 -6.94 2.24 10.98
CA GLU A 232 -6.81 1.16 11.97
C GLU A 232 -5.52 0.34 11.76
N GLY A 233 -4.99 -0.23 12.83
CA GLY A 233 -3.92 -1.21 12.76
C GLY A 233 -2.57 -0.71 13.27
N LEU A 234 -1.56 -0.85 12.44
CA LEU A 234 -0.18 -0.49 12.76
C LEU A 234 -0.01 1.01 12.98
N MET A 235 0.93 1.39 13.82
CA MET A 235 1.44 2.76 13.83
C MET A 235 2.13 3.04 12.50
N MET A 236 1.90 4.21 11.90
CA MET A 236 2.40 4.57 10.57
C MET A 236 3.21 5.87 10.63
N GLY A 237 3.68 6.35 9.49
CA GLY A 237 4.45 7.59 9.43
C GLY A 237 3.68 8.80 9.99
N THR A 238 2.38 8.93 9.68
CA THR A 238 1.54 10.05 10.11
C THR A 238 0.23 9.65 10.77
N ARG A 239 -0.13 8.37 10.78
CA ARG A 239 -1.38 7.82 11.30
C ARG A 239 -1.17 7.12 12.63
N THR A 240 -2.15 7.24 13.53
CA THR A 240 -2.10 6.60 14.85
C THR A 240 -1.99 5.09 14.80
N GLY A 241 -2.66 4.43 13.84
CA GLY A 241 -3.04 3.03 13.99
C GLY A 241 -4.11 2.87 15.06
N ASP A 242 -4.14 1.69 15.71
CA ASP A 242 -5.11 1.40 16.77
C ASP A 242 -5.05 2.41 17.92
N ILE A 243 -6.22 2.87 18.30
CA ILE A 243 -6.42 3.77 19.42
C ILE A 243 -7.75 3.42 20.09
N ASP A 244 -7.91 3.71 21.39
CA ASP A 244 -9.19 3.59 22.04
C ASP A 244 -10.21 4.54 21.35
N PRO A 245 -11.34 4.03 20.81
CA PRO A 245 -12.36 4.86 20.18
C PRO A 245 -12.87 6.00 21.06
N ALA A 246 -12.83 5.85 22.39
CA ALA A 246 -13.24 6.87 23.33
C ALA A 246 -12.34 8.13 23.30
N VAL A 247 -11.13 8.04 22.74
CA VAL A 247 -10.24 9.21 22.55
C VAL A 247 -10.92 10.25 21.64
N VAL A 248 -11.65 9.83 20.60
CA VAL A 248 -12.41 10.72 19.72
C VAL A 248 -13.39 11.58 20.55
N PHE A 249 -14.21 10.93 21.37
CA PHE A 249 -15.20 11.62 22.20
C PHE A 249 -14.57 12.46 23.30
N HIS A 250 -13.45 12.02 23.86
CA HIS A 250 -12.69 12.77 24.86
C HIS A 250 -12.16 14.08 24.27
N LEU A 251 -11.51 14.04 23.11
CA LEU A 251 -10.96 15.23 22.45
C LEU A 251 -12.07 16.22 22.04
N GLN A 252 -13.21 15.72 21.56
CA GLN A 252 -14.35 16.57 21.23
C GLN A 252 -14.93 17.26 22.49
N ARG A 253 -15.10 16.53 23.60
CA ARG A 253 -15.71 17.08 24.83
C ARG A 253 -14.78 17.98 25.61
N VAL A 254 -13.49 17.63 25.69
CA VAL A 254 -12.52 18.29 26.58
C VAL A 254 -11.73 19.37 25.84
N ALA A 255 -11.28 19.08 24.61
CA ALA A 255 -10.50 20.02 23.80
C ALA A 255 -11.35 20.81 22.81
N GLY A 256 -12.66 20.48 22.66
CA GLY A 256 -13.55 21.17 21.72
C GLY A 256 -13.24 20.90 20.25
N MET A 257 -12.48 19.86 19.96
CA MET A 257 -12.09 19.55 18.58
C MET A 257 -13.30 19.11 17.76
N SER A 258 -13.39 19.61 16.53
CA SER A 258 -14.37 19.15 15.54
C SER A 258 -14.01 17.74 15.03
N VAL A 259 -14.96 17.10 14.32
CA VAL A 259 -14.71 15.80 13.66
C VAL A 259 -13.52 15.91 12.70
N ASP A 260 -13.46 16.95 11.87
CA ASP A 260 -12.41 17.15 10.87
C ASP A 260 -11.03 17.40 11.51
N GLU A 261 -10.99 18.09 12.65
CA GLU A 261 -9.75 18.31 13.41
C GLU A 261 -9.24 16.99 14.01
N VAL A 262 -10.13 16.15 14.56
CA VAL A 262 -9.76 14.81 15.06
C VAL A 262 -9.32 13.88 13.93
N ASP A 263 -10.03 13.88 12.80
CA ASP A 263 -9.65 13.13 11.62
C ASP A 263 -8.26 13.53 11.10
N THR A 264 -8.02 14.85 11.00
CA THR A 264 -6.71 15.40 10.61
C THR A 264 -5.62 15.01 11.61
N LEU A 265 -5.91 15.08 12.92
CA LEU A 265 -4.97 14.69 13.96
C LEU A 265 -4.55 13.23 13.78
N PHE A 266 -5.51 12.30 13.64
CA PHE A 266 -5.24 10.88 13.57
C PHE A 266 -4.57 10.44 12.27
N ASN A 267 -4.91 11.09 11.14
CA ASN A 267 -4.41 10.69 9.83
C ASN A 267 -3.12 11.41 9.40
N LYS A 268 -2.88 12.66 9.85
CA LYS A 268 -1.82 13.53 9.29
C LYS A 268 -0.82 14.05 10.31
N LYS A 269 -1.16 14.03 11.61
CA LYS A 269 -0.37 14.67 12.67
C LYS A 269 0.03 13.71 13.78
N SER A 270 -0.19 12.43 13.61
CA SER A 270 0.10 11.36 14.58
C SER A 270 1.16 10.40 14.07
N GLY A 271 1.18 9.19 14.59
CA GLY A 271 2.16 8.19 14.24
C GLY A 271 3.59 8.60 14.57
N MET A 272 4.53 8.17 13.75
CA MET A 272 5.95 8.51 13.94
C MET A 272 6.17 10.02 13.96
N LYS A 273 5.57 10.72 13.00
CA LYS A 273 5.64 12.20 12.93
C LYS A 273 5.08 12.88 14.18
N GLY A 274 3.97 12.39 14.70
CA GLY A 274 3.35 12.97 15.89
C GLY A 274 4.19 12.82 17.15
N MET A 275 4.97 11.74 17.23
CA MET A 275 5.81 11.44 18.40
C MET A 275 7.22 12.04 18.30
N THR A 276 7.78 12.18 17.09
CA THR A 276 9.18 12.58 16.89
C THR A 276 9.34 13.89 16.13
N GLY A 277 8.33 14.33 15.39
CA GLY A 277 8.43 15.39 14.39
C GLY A 277 8.76 14.89 12.98
N GLU A 278 9.29 13.66 12.87
CA GLU A 278 9.75 13.05 11.63
C GLU A 278 8.90 11.84 11.23
N SER A 279 8.64 11.69 9.93
CA SER A 279 7.95 10.51 9.39
C SER A 279 8.88 9.56 8.63
N ASP A 280 10.09 10.00 8.29
CA ASP A 280 11.11 9.18 7.65
C ASP A 280 11.87 8.35 8.70
N MET A 281 11.82 7.03 8.58
CA MET A 281 12.47 6.13 9.52
C MET A 281 13.98 6.33 9.59
N ARG A 282 14.61 6.78 8.52
CA ARG A 282 16.05 7.09 8.50
C ARG A 282 16.37 8.26 9.43
N SER A 283 15.56 9.33 9.37
CA SER A 283 15.69 10.47 10.28
C SER A 283 15.42 10.06 11.73
N VAL A 284 14.44 9.18 11.96
CA VAL A 284 14.15 8.69 13.33
C VAL A 284 15.32 7.86 13.89
N TRP A 285 15.93 6.98 13.08
CA TRP A 285 17.13 6.26 13.50
C TRP A 285 18.32 7.20 13.73
N ASP A 286 18.47 8.23 12.91
CA ASP A 286 19.51 9.24 13.12
C ASP A 286 19.31 10.00 14.43
N MET A 287 18.08 10.41 14.75
CA MET A 287 17.74 10.99 16.07
C MET A 287 18.09 10.06 17.24
N ILE A 288 17.84 8.75 17.13
CA ILE A 288 18.14 7.78 18.18
C ILE A 288 19.66 7.69 18.45
N HIS A 289 20.47 7.78 17.41
CA HIS A 289 21.89 7.49 17.49
C HIS A 289 22.79 8.72 17.56
N ASN A 290 22.39 9.82 16.96
CA ASN A 290 23.26 10.96 16.66
C ASN A 290 22.72 12.32 17.12
N ASP A 291 21.48 12.43 17.66
CA ASP A 291 20.96 13.71 18.15
C ASP A 291 21.73 14.17 19.40
N ASP A 292 22.07 15.44 19.45
CA ASP A 292 22.78 16.04 20.60
C ASP A 292 21.86 16.24 21.82
N ASP A 293 20.52 16.21 21.63
CA ASP A 293 19.52 16.32 22.71
C ASP A 293 19.10 14.93 23.23
N PRO A 294 19.50 14.53 24.45
CA PRO A 294 19.11 13.26 25.04
C PRO A 294 17.59 13.04 25.16
N GLU A 295 16.82 14.13 25.28
CA GLU A 295 15.35 14.02 25.33
C GLU A 295 14.79 13.70 23.94
N ALA A 296 15.36 14.27 22.87
CA ALA A 296 14.99 13.91 21.49
C ALA A 296 15.34 12.45 21.18
N GLN A 297 16.55 12.00 21.55
CA GLN A 297 16.95 10.59 21.45
C GLN A 297 15.95 9.66 22.15
N GLN A 298 15.59 9.98 23.41
CA GLN A 298 14.65 9.16 24.18
C GLN A 298 13.24 9.18 23.58
N ARG A 299 12.76 10.32 23.08
CA ARG A 299 11.47 10.39 22.38
C ARG A 299 11.44 9.52 21.12
N ALA A 300 12.51 9.60 20.31
CA ALA A 300 12.64 8.80 19.10
C ALA A 300 12.70 7.29 19.42
N ARG A 301 13.47 6.89 20.45
CA ARG A 301 13.51 5.50 20.90
C ARG A 301 12.13 5.01 21.38
N THR A 302 11.43 5.82 22.18
CA THR A 302 10.08 5.50 22.65
C THR A 302 9.11 5.32 21.48
N ALA A 303 9.19 6.16 20.45
CA ALA A 303 8.36 6.02 19.25
C ALA A 303 8.64 4.71 18.51
N MET A 304 9.92 4.32 18.38
CA MET A 304 10.29 3.02 17.81
C MET A 304 9.81 1.85 18.67
N ASP A 305 9.89 1.96 19.99
CA ASP A 305 9.37 0.91 20.89
C ASP A 305 7.86 0.73 20.72
N VAL A 306 7.10 1.82 20.55
CA VAL A 306 5.66 1.78 20.25
C VAL A 306 5.41 1.11 18.89
N TYR A 307 6.20 1.47 17.86
CA TYR A 307 6.10 0.91 16.52
C TYR A 307 6.35 -0.60 16.52
N ILE A 308 7.46 -1.05 17.09
CA ILE A 308 7.83 -2.48 17.17
C ILE A 308 6.81 -3.26 18.02
N ASN A 309 6.39 -2.71 19.17
CA ASN A 309 5.37 -3.34 20.01
C ASN A 309 4.04 -3.54 19.26
N ARG A 310 3.65 -2.61 18.41
CA ARG A 310 2.44 -2.76 17.61
C ARG A 310 2.59 -3.88 16.57
N LEU A 311 3.73 -3.95 15.89
CA LEU A 311 4.06 -5.05 14.97
C LEU A 311 4.04 -6.39 15.70
N LEU A 312 4.69 -6.48 16.85
CA LEU A 312 4.73 -7.69 17.68
C LEU A 312 3.32 -8.18 18.06
N LYS A 313 2.43 -7.28 18.47
CA LYS A 313 1.05 -7.63 18.82
C LYS A 313 0.30 -8.23 17.65
N TYR A 314 0.40 -7.64 16.46
CA TYR A 314 -0.26 -8.16 15.27
C TYR A 314 0.32 -9.50 14.82
N VAL A 315 1.65 -9.63 14.76
CA VAL A 315 2.28 -10.91 14.40
C VAL A 315 1.92 -12.00 15.42
N GLY A 316 1.91 -11.68 16.71
CA GLY A 316 1.53 -12.63 17.76
C GLY A 316 0.07 -13.08 17.64
N SER A 317 -0.89 -12.17 17.47
CA SER A 317 -2.30 -12.51 17.31
C SER A 317 -2.54 -13.32 16.04
N TYR A 318 -1.94 -12.93 14.92
CA TYR A 318 -2.10 -13.62 13.64
C TYR A 318 -1.44 -15.00 13.63
N THR A 319 -0.32 -15.18 14.34
CA THR A 319 0.26 -16.51 14.56
C THR A 319 -0.71 -17.45 15.27
N ALA A 320 -1.42 -16.93 16.27
CA ALA A 320 -2.45 -17.70 16.98
C ALA A 320 -3.65 -18.03 16.08
N GLU A 321 -4.14 -17.06 15.29
CA GLU A 321 -5.26 -17.27 14.36
C GLU A 321 -4.96 -18.26 13.24
N LEU A 322 -3.72 -18.23 12.73
CA LEU A 322 -3.24 -19.18 11.73
C LEU A 322 -3.04 -20.59 12.31
N GLY A 323 -2.94 -20.71 13.64
CA GLY A 323 -2.59 -21.96 14.33
C GLY A 323 -1.13 -22.37 14.08
N GLY A 324 -0.21 -21.41 14.12
CA GLY A 324 1.22 -21.53 13.83
C GLY A 324 1.64 -20.61 12.69
N LEU A 325 2.90 -20.61 12.34
CA LEU A 325 3.47 -19.70 11.35
C LEU A 325 4.59 -20.41 10.59
N ASP A 326 4.55 -20.35 9.25
CA ASP A 326 5.60 -20.88 8.37
C ASP A 326 6.52 -19.76 7.88
N VAL A 327 5.94 -18.63 7.48
CA VAL A 327 6.67 -17.54 6.81
C VAL A 327 6.25 -16.17 7.32
N ILE A 328 7.23 -15.29 7.55
CA ILE A 328 7.07 -13.84 7.70
C ILE A 328 7.71 -13.17 6.49
N THR A 329 7.00 -12.28 5.83
CA THR A 329 7.54 -11.52 4.70
C THR A 329 7.49 -10.02 4.98
N PHE A 330 8.65 -9.38 4.88
CA PHE A 330 8.78 -7.92 4.91
C PHE A 330 8.78 -7.37 3.50
N THR A 331 7.95 -6.37 3.24
CA THR A 331 7.82 -5.73 1.93
C THR A 331 7.53 -4.24 2.05
N ALA A 332 7.54 -3.53 0.95
CA ALA A 332 7.45 -2.06 0.85
C ALA A 332 8.66 -1.34 1.47
N GLY A 333 8.67 -0.01 1.34
CA GLY A 333 9.87 0.80 1.53
C GLY A 333 10.61 0.58 2.85
N ILE A 334 9.92 0.53 4.00
CA ILE A 334 10.53 0.25 5.31
C ILE A 334 10.84 -1.25 5.41
N GLY A 335 9.88 -2.12 5.05
CA GLY A 335 10.06 -3.57 5.13
C GLY A 335 11.28 -4.06 4.35
N GLU A 336 11.52 -3.51 3.17
CA GLU A 336 12.62 -3.89 2.28
C GLU A 336 13.97 -3.29 2.71
N ASN A 337 13.97 -2.06 3.24
CA ASN A 337 15.21 -1.28 3.41
C ASN A 337 15.64 -1.08 4.86
N ASP A 338 14.77 -1.29 5.85
CA ASP A 338 15.09 -1.09 7.26
C ASP A 338 15.46 -2.39 7.97
N ALA A 339 16.76 -2.70 7.97
CA ALA A 339 17.31 -3.89 8.62
C ALA A 339 17.14 -3.86 10.14
N ALA A 340 17.09 -2.66 10.76
CA ALA A 340 16.96 -2.52 12.21
C ALA A 340 15.54 -2.86 12.67
N VAL A 341 14.51 -2.38 11.96
CA VAL A 341 13.10 -2.76 12.21
C VAL A 341 12.92 -4.27 12.10
N ARG A 342 13.44 -4.90 11.03
CA ARG A 342 13.34 -6.35 10.85
C ARG A 342 14.02 -7.12 11.98
N ARG A 343 15.21 -6.68 12.39
CA ARG A 343 15.96 -7.29 13.48
C ARG A 343 15.23 -7.17 14.81
N GLU A 344 14.80 -5.97 15.21
CA GLU A 344 14.13 -5.76 16.49
C GLU A 344 12.83 -6.56 16.59
N LEU A 345 12.04 -6.62 15.51
CA LEU A 345 10.84 -7.46 15.50
C LEU A 345 11.19 -8.96 15.60
N ALA A 346 12.18 -9.44 14.83
CA ALA A 346 12.57 -10.85 14.86
C ALA A 346 13.11 -11.27 16.22
N GLU A 347 13.90 -10.42 16.87
CA GLU A 347 14.39 -10.63 18.25
C GLU A 347 13.23 -10.72 19.25
N ALA A 348 12.23 -9.85 19.13
CA ALA A 348 11.02 -9.91 19.96
C ALA A 348 10.17 -11.17 19.70
N LEU A 349 10.26 -11.76 18.51
CA LEU A 349 9.58 -13.00 18.12
C LEU A 349 10.38 -14.28 18.43
N ALA A 350 11.56 -14.17 19.03
CA ALA A 350 12.39 -15.33 19.41
C ALA A 350 11.64 -16.40 20.22
N PRO A 351 10.68 -16.07 21.13
CA PRO A 351 9.87 -17.08 21.81
C PRO A 351 9.03 -17.97 20.88
N PHE A 352 8.77 -17.53 19.64
CA PHE A 352 8.08 -18.31 18.62
C PHE A 352 9.06 -19.10 17.73
N GLY A 353 10.34 -19.14 18.07
CA GLY A 353 11.39 -19.84 17.32
C GLY A 353 11.89 -19.07 16.09
N VAL A 354 11.57 -17.80 15.98
CA VAL A 354 12.07 -16.91 14.92
C VAL A 354 13.52 -16.56 15.20
N LYS A 355 14.39 -16.77 14.19
CA LYS A 355 15.81 -16.43 14.27
C LYS A 355 16.25 -15.72 13.02
N ILE A 356 16.73 -14.48 13.17
CA ILE A 356 17.23 -13.67 12.06
C ILE A 356 18.74 -13.92 11.84
N ASP A 357 19.14 -14.00 10.58
CA ASP A 357 20.54 -13.96 10.17
C ASP A 357 20.96 -12.49 10.03
N VAL A 358 21.84 -12.04 10.93
CA VAL A 358 22.25 -10.63 11.04
C VAL A 358 22.96 -10.15 9.77
N GLU A 359 23.80 -11.00 9.16
CA GLU A 359 24.58 -10.65 7.96
C GLU A 359 23.66 -10.60 6.72
N ALA A 360 22.85 -11.64 6.52
CA ALA A 360 21.89 -11.68 5.41
C ALA A 360 20.87 -10.52 5.50
N ASN A 361 20.48 -10.14 6.71
CA ASN A 361 19.55 -9.04 6.94
C ASN A 361 20.10 -7.65 6.52
N GLN A 362 21.42 -7.47 6.53
CA GLN A 362 22.06 -6.20 6.12
C GLN A 362 22.20 -6.06 4.60
N VAL A 363 22.07 -7.15 3.86
CA VAL A 363 22.21 -7.12 2.39
C VAL A 363 21.09 -6.27 1.80
N ARG A 364 21.44 -5.32 0.94
CA ARG A 364 20.49 -4.56 0.12
C ARG A 364 20.40 -5.21 -1.26
N SER A 365 19.20 -5.57 -1.66
CA SER A 365 18.93 -6.20 -2.96
C SER A 365 17.53 -5.85 -3.42
N GLY A 366 17.35 -5.66 -4.71
CA GLY A 366 16.03 -5.60 -5.37
C GLY A 366 15.41 -6.98 -5.59
N GLU A 367 16.11 -8.07 -5.21
CA GLU A 367 15.63 -9.44 -5.39
C GLU A 367 15.10 -10.02 -4.09
N PRO A 368 14.14 -10.96 -4.15
CA PRO A 368 13.68 -11.73 -3.01
C PRO A 368 14.83 -12.45 -2.30
N ARG A 369 14.83 -12.41 -0.97
CA ARG A 369 15.87 -13.07 -0.18
C ARG A 369 15.37 -13.56 1.17
N VAL A 370 15.94 -14.67 1.63
CA VAL A 370 15.76 -15.19 2.99
C VAL A 370 16.75 -14.50 3.92
N VAL A 371 16.25 -14.02 5.06
CA VAL A 371 17.05 -13.35 6.11
C VAL A 371 16.91 -14.03 7.48
N SER A 372 16.32 -15.23 7.53
CA SER A 372 16.33 -16.09 8.71
C SER A 372 17.50 -17.07 8.66
N THR A 373 17.95 -17.53 9.85
CA THR A 373 18.91 -18.61 9.93
C THR A 373 18.31 -19.95 9.49
N PRO A 374 19.13 -20.93 9.02
CA PRO A 374 18.62 -22.24 8.59
C PRO A 374 17.88 -23.05 9.67
N ASP A 375 18.16 -22.76 10.95
CA ASP A 375 17.53 -23.41 12.11
C ASP A 375 16.36 -22.58 12.70
N SER A 376 15.94 -21.52 12.04
CA SER A 376 14.73 -20.78 12.40
C SER A 376 13.49 -21.64 12.15
N ALA A 377 12.55 -21.63 13.11
CA ALA A 377 11.28 -22.33 12.96
C ALA A 377 10.34 -21.64 11.95
N VAL A 378 10.60 -20.37 11.63
CA VAL A 378 9.83 -19.55 10.70
C VAL A 378 10.81 -18.95 9.68
N THR A 379 10.51 -19.11 8.40
CA THR A 379 11.31 -18.47 7.36
C THR A 379 10.98 -16.97 7.29
N ILE A 380 12.02 -16.14 7.25
CA ILE A 380 11.85 -14.69 7.09
C ILE A 380 12.32 -14.29 5.70
N TYR A 381 11.40 -13.72 4.92
CA TYR A 381 11.70 -13.13 3.62
C TYR A 381 11.75 -11.60 3.69
N VAL A 382 12.63 -11.03 2.88
CA VAL A 382 12.49 -9.67 2.35
C VAL A 382 12.14 -9.82 0.88
N PHE A 383 10.96 -9.34 0.52
CA PHE A 383 10.41 -9.49 -0.83
C PHE A 383 9.99 -8.12 -1.37
N PRO A 384 10.63 -7.61 -2.44
CA PRO A 384 10.22 -6.37 -3.09
C PRO A 384 8.83 -6.52 -3.71
N THR A 385 7.86 -5.72 -3.24
CA THR A 385 6.55 -5.71 -3.87
C THR A 385 6.61 -5.03 -5.23
N ASN A 386 5.78 -5.50 -6.15
CA ASN A 386 5.58 -4.88 -7.47
C ASN A 386 4.08 -4.76 -7.73
N GLU A 387 3.49 -3.68 -7.18
CA GLU A 387 2.05 -3.44 -7.29
C GLU A 387 1.66 -3.14 -8.75
N GLU A 388 2.52 -2.48 -9.50
CA GLU A 388 2.29 -2.16 -10.90
C GLU A 388 2.21 -3.43 -11.75
N LEU A 389 3.12 -4.38 -11.54
CA LEU A 389 3.04 -5.71 -12.18
C LEU A 389 1.78 -6.47 -11.78
N ALA A 390 1.43 -6.43 -10.50
CA ALA A 390 0.22 -7.07 -10.00
C ALA A 390 -1.05 -6.48 -10.66
N ILE A 391 -1.12 -5.15 -10.79
CA ILE A 391 -2.20 -4.46 -11.49
C ILE A 391 -2.21 -4.81 -12.97
N ALA A 392 -1.03 -4.81 -13.63
CA ALA A 392 -0.90 -5.13 -15.04
C ALA A 392 -1.40 -6.55 -15.34
N ARG A 393 -0.99 -7.56 -14.54
CA ARG A 393 -1.44 -8.94 -14.69
C ARG A 393 -2.95 -9.10 -14.49
N GLN A 394 -3.52 -8.38 -13.52
CA GLN A 394 -4.97 -8.37 -13.31
C GLN A 394 -5.72 -7.68 -14.47
N ALA A 395 -5.21 -6.57 -14.98
CA ALA A 395 -5.81 -5.86 -16.10
C ALA A 395 -5.84 -6.70 -17.38
N LEU A 396 -4.80 -7.52 -17.63
CA LEU A 396 -4.74 -8.43 -18.79
C LEU A 396 -5.84 -9.47 -18.82
N THR A 397 -6.49 -9.78 -17.72
CA THR A 397 -7.60 -10.76 -17.73
C THR A 397 -8.83 -10.25 -18.49
N PHE A 398 -8.82 -8.96 -18.90
CA PHE A 398 -9.88 -8.29 -19.65
C PHE A 398 -9.43 -7.82 -21.06
N ALA A 399 -8.20 -8.10 -21.47
CA ALA A 399 -7.61 -7.68 -22.74
C ALA A 399 -7.91 -8.66 -23.91
#